data_fcab701aa40716c945281bc4623c7a9d
#
_entry.id   fcab701aa40716c945281bc4623c7a9d
#
_cell.length_a   1.000
_cell.length_b   1.000
_cell.length_c   1.000
_cell.angle_alpha   90.00
_cell.angle_beta   90.00
_cell.angle_gamma   90.00
#
_symmetry.space_group_name_H-M   'P 1'
#
loop_
_entity.id
_entity.type
_entity.pdbx_description
1 polymer ?
#
loop_
_entity_poly.entity_id
_entity_poly.type
_entity_poly.pdbx_seq_one_letter_code
_entity_poly.pdbx_strand_id
1 'polypeptide(L)'
;MSSDRIRKRIRQMFDEMFEEIEREFKEMSEEIDELSKRVFTEYFMDEKPMWDYHESCLEATCEVNDTDDRVVIIIDLPYVEKKEDIEISIKGDKLEVNARFKEPVKFRGWAGRLGDVSFTHIKKTIPLPENINPEEAKAKFRNGMLMIEIPKKHKKVRIKIE
;
A
#
# COMPACT_ATOMS: atom_id res chain seq x y z
N MET A 1 -35.30 -46.59 35.44
CA MET A 1 -34.12 -45.74 35.07
C MET A 1 -34.48 -44.29 35.35
N SER A 2 -33.70 -43.62 36.18
CA SER A 2 -34.08 -42.31 36.68
C SER A 2 -34.05 -41.24 35.61
N SER A 3 -35.10 -40.41 35.51
CA SER A 3 -35.24 -39.26 34.62
C SER A 3 -34.01 -38.33 34.62
N ASP A 4 -33.30 -38.28 35.70
CA ASP A 4 -32.09 -37.49 35.87
C ASP A 4 -30.90 -38.00 35.04
N ARG A 5 -30.76 -39.32 34.85
CA ARG A 5 -29.72 -39.86 33.96
C ARG A 5 -29.93 -39.49 32.50
N ILE A 6 -31.20 -39.47 32.06
CA ILE A 6 -31.55 -39.12 30.71
C ILE A 6 -31.28 -37.62 30.47
N ARG A 7 -31.67 -36.76 31.42
CA ARG A 7 -31.41 -35.31 31.34
C ARG A 7 -29.91 -34.98 31.32
N LYS A 8 -29.11 -35.66 32.16
CA LYS A 8 -27.65 -35.47 32.17
C LYS A 8 -27.02 -35.90 30.87
N ARG A 9 -27.47 -37.00 30.27
CA ARG A 9 -26.95 -37.49 28.97
C ARG A 9 -27.35 -36.58 27.80
N ILE A 10 -28.56 -36.03 27.81
CA ILE A 10 -29.00 -35.07 26.82
C ILE A 10 -28.16 -33.79 26.94
N ARG A 11 -27.94 -33.25 28.14
CA ARG A 11 -27.12 -32.07 28.32
C ARG A 11 -25.69 -32.30 27.83
N GLN A 12 -25.07 -33.41 28.17
CA GLN A 12 -23.73 -33.76 27.70
C GLN A 12 -23.67 -33.85 26.16
N MET A 13 -24.67 -34.43 25.53
CA MET A 13 -24.77 -34.50 24.07
C MET A 13 -24.91 -33.12 23.42
N PHE A 14 -25.63 -32.19 24.05
CA PHE A 14 -25.72 -30.82 23.58
C PHE A 14 -24.39 -30.07 23.74
N ASP A 15 -23.74 -30.23 24.90
CA ASP A 15 -22.44 -29.59 25.16
C ASP A 15 -21.39 -30.07 24.14
N GLU A 16 -21.29 -31.37 23.89
CA GLU A 16 -20.40 -31.96 22.87
C GLU A 16 -20.70 -31.44 21.45
N MET A 17 -22.00 -31.33 21.11
CA MET A 17 -22.42 -30.81 19.80
C MET A 17 -22.07 -29.32 19.65
N PHE A 18 -22.24 -28.51 20.69
CA PHE A 18 -21.88 -27.09 20.66
C PHE A 18 -20.36 -26.91 20.54
N GLU A 19 -19.55 -27.68 21.25
CA GLU A 19 -18.08 -27.65 21.13
C GLU A 19 -17.63 -28.04 19.70
N GLU A 20 -18.28 -29.00 19.08
CA GLU A 20 -18.01 -29.43 17.71
C GLU A 20 -18.36 -28.32 16.71
N ILE A 21 -19.53 -27.69 16.86
CA ILE A 21 -19.97 -26.56 16.01
C ILE A 21 -19.02 -25.36 16.18
N GLU A 22 -18.61 -25.02 17.38
CA GLU A 22 -17.66 -23.94 17.63
C GLU A 22 -16.31 -24.20 16.97
N ARG A 23 -15.82 -25.44 17.03
CA ARG A 23 -14.58 -25.84 16.38
C ARG A 23 -14.66 -25.73 14.86
N GLU A 24 -15.73 -26.28 14.25
CA GLU A 24 -15.96 -26.21 12.80
C GLU A 24 -16.12 -24.75 12.33
N PHE A 25 -16.80 -23.93 13.11
CA PHE A 25 -16.96 -22.51 12.81
C PHE A 25 -15.64 -21.75 12.84
N LYS A 26 -14.77 -22.08 13.80
CA LYS A 26 -13.44 -21.51 13.90
C LYS A 26 -12.56 -21.92 12.73
N GLU A 27 -12.52 -23.22 12.40
CA GLU A 27 -11.77 -23.73 11.24
C GLU A 27 -12.22 -23.08 9.93
N MET A 28 -13.53 -22.98 9.72
CA MET A 28 -14.11 -22.31 8.54
C MET A 28 -13.77 -20.82 8.49
N SER A 29 -13.75 -20.15 9.65
CA SER A 29 -13.37 -18.73 9.74
C SER A 29 -11.90 -18.52 9.39
N GLU A 30 -11.01 -19.41 9.83
CA GLU A 30 -9.58 -19.39 9.51
C GLU A 30 -9.34 -19.65 8.01
N GLU A 31 -10.07 -20.61 7.40
CA GLU A 31 -10.01 -20.89 5.96
C GLU A 31 -10.49 -19.72 5.12
N ILE A 32 -11.59 -19.05 5.54
CA ILE A 32 -12.10 -17.86 4.87
C ILE A 32 -11.09 -16.70 4.94
N ASP A 33 -10.43 -16.53 6.08
CA ASP A 33 -9.41 -15.49 6.27
C ASP A 33 -8.18 -15.74 5.39
N GLU A 34 -7.72 -17.00 5.30
CA GLU A 34 -6.62 -17.38 4.41
C GLU A 34 -7.00 -17.27 2.93
N LEU A 35 -8.22 -17.68 2.56
CA LEU A 35 -8.71 -17.54 1.20
C LEU A 35 -8.86 -16.07 0.81
N SER A 36 -9.40 -15.26 1.72
CA SER A 36 -9.52 -13.81 1.55
C SER A 36 -8.16 -13.15 1.33
N LYS A 37 -7.15 -13.51 2.13
CA LYS A 37 -5.77 -13.04 1.96
C LYS A 37 -5.18 -13.46 0.61
N ARG A 38 -5.41 -14.72 0.19
CA ARG A 38 -4.93 -15.25 -1.10
C ARG A 38 -5.60 -14.55 -2.28
N VAL A 39 -6.93 -14.43 -2.28
CA VAL A 39 -7.68 -13.74 -3.32
C VAL A 39 -7.27 -12.27 -3.40
N PHE A 40 -7.12 -11.60 -2.24
CA PHE A 40 -6.66 -10.23 -2.19
C PHE A 40 -5.25 -10.09 -2.76
N THR A 41 -4.34 -11.01 -2.41
CA THR A 41 -2.96 -11.02 -2.91
C THR A 41 -2.87 -11.32 -4.40
N GLU A 42 -3.66 -12.27 -4.91
CA GLU A 42 -3.59 -12.75 -6.29
C GLU A 42 -4.32 -11.84 -7.30
N TYR A 43 -5.42 -11.19 -6.88
CA TYR A 43 -6.23 -10.35 -7.77
C TYR A 43 -6.03 -8.84 -7.56
N PHE A 44 -5.52 -8.41 -6.42
CA PHE A 44 -5.38 -6.98 -6.07
C PHE A 44 -3.95 -6.54 -5.80
N MET A 45 -2.94 -7.41 -5.96
CA MET A 45 -1.55 -7.02 -5.75
C MET A 45 -1.02 -6.00 -6.77
N ASP A 46 -1.67 -5.85 -7.93
CA ASP A 46 -1.35 -4.77 -8.87
C ASP A 46 -2.07 -3.45 -8.53
N GLU A 47 -3.13 -3.51 -7.71
CA GLU A 47 -3.87 -2.32 -7.28
C GLU A 47 -3.91 -2.25 -5.74
N LYS A 48 -2.82 -1.82 -5.14
CA LYS A 48 -2.86 -1.42 -3.72
C LYS A 48 -3.91 -0.34 -3.53
N PRO A 49 -4.73 -0.41 -2.47
CA PRO A 49 -5.60 0.70 -2.16
C PRO A 49 -4.77 1.97 -2.00
N MET A 50 -5.29 3.11 -2.50
CA MET A 50 -4.62 4.41 -2.46
C MET A 50 -4.42 4.95 -1.03
N TRP A 51 -4.57 4.11 -0.02
CA TRP A 51 -4.47 4.47 1.39
C TRP A 51 -3.99 3.31 2.25
N ASP A 52 -3.29 3.65 3.31
CA ASP A 52 -2.93 2.75 4.40
C ASP A 52 -3.42 3.33 5.73
N TYR A 53 -4.38 2.65 6.36
CA TYR A 53 -4.95 3.08 7.64
C TYR A 53 -3.97 2.94 8.80
N HIS A 54 -3.10 1.94 8.77
CA HIS A 54 -2.16 1.67 9.85
C HIS A 54 -1.07 2.73 9.89
N GLU A 55 -0.60 3.15 8.72
CA GLU A 55 0.39 4.22 8.59
C GLU A 55 -0.25 5.61 8.48
N SER A 56 -1.58 5.72 8.40
CA SER A 56 -2.29 7.00 8.18
C SER A 56 -1.81 7.74 6.94
N CYS A 57 -1.48 7.01 5.87
CA CYS A 57 -0.97 7.58 4.64
C CYS A 57 -1.90 7.35 3.44
N LEU A 58 -1.86 8.30 2.52
CA LEU A 58 -2.43 8.18 1.17
C LEU A 58 -1.30 7.82 0.19
N GLU A 59 -1.64 7.08 -0.84
CA GLU A 59 -0.76 6.89 -1.98
C GLU A 59 -1.03 7.97 -3.03
N ALA A 60 0.03 8.55 -3.60
CA ALA A 60 -0.11 9.55 -4.66
C ALA A 60 -0.33 8.89 -6.02
N THR A 61 -1.11 9.53 -6.87
CA THR A 61 -1.07 9.27 -8.30
C THR A 61 0.24 9.76 -8.88
N CYS A 62 0.84 8.99 -9.78
CA CYS A 62 2.07 9.38 -10.44
C CYS A 62 2.07 8.97 -11.91
N GLU A 63 2.73 9.78 -12.72
CA GLU A 63 3.07 9.49 -14.10
C GLU A 63 4.58 9.34 -14.22
N VAL A 64 5.03 8.27 -14.86
CA VAL A 64 6.44 8.00 -15.12
C VAL A 64 6.66 7.98 -16.62
N ASN A 65 7.48 8.92 -17.10
CA ASN A 65 7.87 9.01 -18.50
C ASN A 65 9.35 8.63 -18.63
N ASP A 66 9.60 7.44 -19.14
CA ASP A 66 10.93 6.91 -19.34
C ASP A 66 11.38 7.11 -20.80
N THR A 67 12.32 8.03 -21.01
CA THR A 67 12.88 8.36 -22.31
C THR A 67 14.32 7.82 -22.44
N ASP A 68 14.94 7.96 -23.60
CA ASP A 68 16.29 7.49 -23.86
C ASP A 68 17.36 8.19 -23.01
N ASP A 69 17.14 9.47 -22.64
CA ASP A 69 18.11 10.32 -21.97
C ASP A 69 17.79 10.59 -20.49
N ARG A 70 16.53 10.45 -20.09
CA ARG A 70 16.08 10.73 -18.71
C ARG A 70 14.81 9.98 -18.32
N VAL A 71 14.58 9.91 -17.03
CA VAL A 71 13.28 9.53 -16.44
C VAL A 71 12.64 10.80 -15.86
N VAL A 72 11.42 11.08 -16.24
CA VAL A 72 10.60 12.18 -15.69
C VAL A 72 9.45 11.58 -14.91
N ILE A 73 9.35 11.96 -13.64
CA ILE A 73 8.31 11.48 -12.73
C ILE A 73 7.51 12.69 -12.27
N ILE A 74 6.19 12.61 -12.44
CA ILE A 74 5.25 13.64 -11.99
C ILE A 74 4.36 13.00 -10.94
N ILE A 75 4.31 13.60 -9.74
CA ILE A 75 3.55 13.09 -8.60
C ILE A 75 2.59 14.18 -8.16
N ASP A 76 1.30 13.82 -8.05
CA ASP A 76 0.28 14.70 -7.49
C ASP A 76 0.29 14.63 -5.97
N LEU A 77 0.54 15.76 -5.31
CA LEU A 77 0.65 15.88 -3.87
C LEU A 77 -0.40 16.88 -3.33
N PRO A 78 -1.69 16.52 -3.40
CA PRO A 78 -2.73 17.34 -2.82
C PRO A 78 -2.49 17.49 -1.30
N TYR A 79 -2.88 18.61 -0.71
CA TYR A 79 -2.74 18.91 0.71
C TYR A 79 -1.30 19.20 1.19
N VAL A 80 -0.30 19.15 0.32
CA VAL A 80 1.07 19.57 0.61
C VAL A 80 1.25 21.01 0.16
N GLU A 81 1.69 21.89 1.07
CA GLU A 81 1.84 23.32 0.76
C GLU A 81 3.30 23.72 0.52
N LYS A 82 4.22 23.11 1.23
CA LYS A 82 5.62 23.52 1.26
C LYS A 82 6.54 22.41 0.79
N LYS A 83 7.59 22.79 0.06
CA LYS A 83 8.64 21.87 -0.37
C LYS A 83 9.42 21.23 0.80
N GLU A 84 9.49 21.94 1.93
CA GLU A 84 10.14 21.49 3.16
C GLU A 84 9.42 20.31 3.82
N ASP A 85 8.16 20.08 3.47
CA ASP A 85 7.36 18.93 3.94
C ASP A 85 7.53 17.70 3.05
N ILE A 86 8.34 17.79 1.98
CA ILE A 86 8.58 16.71 1.03
C ILE A 86 10.00 16.16 1.23
N GLU A 87 10.08 14.86 1.48
CA GLU A 87 11.31 14.10 1.54
C GLU A 87 11.39 13.15 0.35
N ILE A 88 12.51 13.22 -0.38
CA ILE A 88 12.77 12.39 -1.55
C ILE A 88 14.08 11.64 -1.31
N SER A 89 14.06 10.32 -1.50
CA SER A 89 15.26 9.50 -1.40
C SER A 89 15.29 8.43 -2.49
N ILE A 90 16.49 8.10 -2.95
CA ILE A 90 16.72 6.97 -3.86
C ILE A 90 17.49 5.90 -3.07
N LYS A 91 16.92 4.71 -2.99
CA LYS A 91 17.51 3.55 -2.32
C LYS A 91 17.56 2.37 -3.29
N GLY A 92 18.76 2.06 -3.78
CA GLY A 92 18.94 1.02 -4.79
C GLY A 92 18.23 1.39 -6.09
N ASP A 93 17.26 0.59 -6.46
CA ASP A 93 16.42 0.73 -7.67
C ASP A 93 15.06 1.40 -7.40
N LYS A 94 14.90 2.06 -6.24
CA LYS A 94 13.62 2.65 -5.83
C LYS A 94 13.75 4.11 -5.45
N LEU A 95 12.83 4.90 -5.97
CA LEU A 95 12.58 6.27 -5.52
C LEU A 95 11.49 6.22 -4.45
N GLU A 96 11.77 6.77 -3.28
CA GLU A 96 10.81 6.94 -2.20
C GLU A 96 10.48 8.42 -2.04
N VAL A 97 9.20 8.75 -2.02
CA VAL A 97 8.69 10.09 -1.74
C VAL A 97 7.76 10.02 -0.53
N ASN A 98 8.03 10.87 0.45
CA ASN A 98 7.19 11.04 1.63
C ASN A 98 6.86 12.53 1.75
N ALA A 99 5.58 12.87 1.80
CA ALA A 99 5.13 14.26 1.83
C ALA A 99 4.07 14.45 2.91
N ARG A 100 4.37 15.31 3.89
CA ARG A 100 3.47 15.60 5.03
C ARG A 100 2.43 16.63 4.64
N PHE A 101 1.20 16.42 5.11
CA PHE A 101 0.14 17.40 4.99
C PHE A 101 0.32 18.53 6.01
N LYS A 102 -0.10 19.72 5.64
CA LYS A 102 -0.18 20.83 6.58
C LYS A 102 -1.08 20.51 7.76
N GLU A 103 -2.23 19.91 7.48
CA GLU A 103 -3.21 19.47 8.47
C GLU A 103 -3.70 18.07 8.11
N PRO A 104 -4.04 17.23 9.11
CA PRO A 104 -4.58 15.91 8.83
C PRO A 104 -5.88 16.00 8.03
N VAL A 105 -5.97 15.22 6.95
CA VAL A 105 -7.17 15.12 6.12
C VAL A 105 -8.10 14.07 6.72
N LYS A 106 -9.32 14.48 7.04
CA LYS A 106 -10.32 13.63 7.68
C LYS A 106 -11.43 13.27 6.71
N PHE A 107 -11.68 11.98 6.56
CA PHE A 107 -12.80 11.45 5.79
C PHE A 107 -13.83 10.86 6.76
N ARG A 108 -15.01 11.49 6.82
CA ARG A 108 -16.10 11.05 7.69
C ARG A 108 -16.97 10.04 6.98
N GLY A 109 -17.23 8.90 7.64
CA GLY A 109 -18.16 7.88 7.16
C GLY A 109 -17.79 7.24 5.83
N TRP A 110 -16.55 7.41 5.36
CA TRP A 110 -16.11 6.95 4.05
C TRP A 110 -16.06 5.43 3.94
N ALA A 111 -15.63 4.77 4.97
CA ALA A 111 -15.48 3.32 4.96
C ALA A 111 -16.65 2.59 5.64
N GLY A 112 -17.82 3.20 5.72
CA GLY A 112 -19.03 2.62 6.33
C GLY A 112 -18.83 2.19 7.79
N ARG A 113 -18.30 0.98 8.00
CA ARG A 113 -18.11 0.41 9.34
C ARG A 113 -16.83 0.87 10.06
N LEU A 114 -15.88 1.49 9.36
CA LEU A 114 -14.58 1.89 9.93
C LEU A 114 -14.60 3.27 10.59
N GLY A 115 -15.72 3.99 10.54
CA GLY A 115 -15.85 5.31 11.17
C GLY A 115 -15.07 6.41 10.43
N ASP A 116 -14.58 7.38 11.20
CA ASP A 116 -13.78 8.49 10.67
C ASP A 116 -12.32 8.07 10.50
N VAL A 117 -11.76 8.32 9.31
CA VAL A 117 -10.38 8.03 8.97
C VAL A 117 -9.60 9.33 8.79
N SER A 118 -8.38 9.36 9.29
CA SER A 118 -7.50 10.52 9.20
C SER A 118 -6.17 10.13 8.56
N PHE A 119 -5.73 10.93 7.58
CA PHE A 119 -4.45 10.76 6.90
C PHE A 119 -3.57 11.98 7.17
N THR A 120 -2.27 11.75 7.35
CA THR A 120 -1.29 12.78 7.74
C THR A 120 -0.23 13.05 6.69
N HIS A 121 -0.04 12.12 5.75
CA HIS A 121 1.00 12.22 4.74
C HIS A 121 0.68 11.37 3.51
N ILE A 122 1.45 11.61 2.46
CA ILE A 122 1.50 10.78 1.26
C ILE A 122 2.82 10.01 1.25
N LYS A 123 2.79 8.75 0.86
CA LYS A 123 3.97 7.91 0.64
C LYS A 123 3.87 7.26 -0.73
N LYS A 124 4.92 7.37 -1.53
CA LYS A 124 5.00 6.74 -2.85
C LYS A 124 6.36 6.11 -3.05
N THR A 125 6.37 4.87 -3.53
CA THR A 125 7.57 4.14 -3.95
C THR A 125 7.48 3.84 -5.43
N ILE A 126 8.50 4.21 -6.19
CA ILE A 126 8.54 4.07 -7.66
C ILE A 126 9.79 3.31 -8.03
N PRO A 127 9.68 2.19 -8.78
CA PRO A 127 10.84 1.50 -9.31
C PRO A 127 11.56 2.35 -10.37
N LEU A 128 12.88 2.33 -10.35
CA LEU A 128 13.72 3.08 -11.27
C LEU A 128 14.52 2.11 -12.15
N PRO A 129 14.82 2.47 -13.42
CA PRO A 129 15.69 1.67 -14.26
C PRO A 129 17.15 1.73 -13.78
N GLU A 130 17.95 0.70 -14.11
CA GLU A 130 19.33 0.57 -13.64
C GLU A 130 20.31 1.62 -14.18
N ASN A 131 19.99 2.24 -15.32
CA ASN A 131 20.92 3.13 -16.05
C ASN A 131 20.75 4.61 -15.69
N ILE A 132 20.22 4.94 -14.54
CA ILE A 132 20.03 6.32 -14.08
C ILE A 132 21.29 6.91 -13.45
N ASN A 133 21.37 8.25 -13.41
CA ASN A 133 22.35 9.01 -12.65
C ASN A 133 21.66 9.79 -11.52
N PRO A 134 21.51 9.18 -10.32
CA PRO A 134 20.79 9.81 -9.21
C PRO A 134 21.45 11.08 -8.68
N GLU A 135 22.77 11.23 -8.84
CA GLU A 135 23.50 12.41 -8.37
C GLU A 135 23.16 13.70 -9.15
N GLU A 136 22.68 13.55 -10.37
CA GLU A 136 22.23 14.65 -11.22
C GLU A 136 20.71 14.85 -11.20
N ALA A 137 19.98 14.14 -10.32
CA ALA A 137 18.55 14.25 -10.20
C ALA A 137 18.14 15.67 -9.75
N LYS A 138 17.06 16.15 -10.31
CA LYS A 138 16.47 17.46 -9.97
C LYS A 138 15.01 17.29 -9.66
N ALA A 139 14.55 18.00 -8.62
CA ALA A 139 13.14 18.01 -8.24
C ALA A 139 12.61 19.44 -8.17
N LYS A 140 11.36 19.63 -8.61
CA LYS A 140 10.62 20.90 -8.52
C LYS A 140 9.24 20.62 -7.98
N PHE A 141 8.84 21.39 -6.97
CA PHE A 141 7.48 21.36 -6.42
C PHE A 141 6.77 22.68 -6.69
N ARG A 142 5.60 22.61 -7.31
CA ARG A 142 4.77 23.78 -7.60
C ARG A 142 3.29 23.38 -7.69
N ASN A 143 2.42 24.15 -7.04
CA ASN A 143 0.98 23.99 -7.08
C ASN A 143 0.48 22.55 -6.78
N GLY A 144 1.07 21.90 -5.77
CA GLY A 144 0.68 20.55 -5.39
C GLY A 144 1.25 19.45 -6.32
N MET A 145 2.08 19.79 -7.29
CA MET A 145 2.72 18.83 -8.19
C MET A 145 4.23 18.79 -7.95
N LEU A 146 4.76 17.59 -7.78
CA LEU A 146 6.19 17.32 -7.68
C LEU A 146 6.67 16.72 -8.99
N MET A 147 7.60 17.39 -9.65
CA MET A 147 8.28 16.89 -10.84
C MET A 147 9.72 16.50 -10.48
N ILE A 148 10.12 15.29 -10.83
CA ILE A 148 11.48 14.77 -10.61
C ILE A 148 12.04 14.37 -11.97
N GLU A 149 13.22 14.88 -12.30
CA GLU A 149 13.97 14.51 -13.50
C GLU A 149 15.25 13.80 -13.08
N ILE A 150 15.48 12.61 -13.61
CA ILE A 150 16.68 11.80 -13.34
C ILE A 150 17.33 11.50 -14.67
N PRO A 151 18.52 12.03 -14.97
CA PRO A 151 19.26 11.72 -16.19
C PRO A 151 19.66 10.25 -16.24
N LYS A 152 19.77 9.70 -17.44
CA LYS A 152 20.32 8.36 -17.67
C LYS A 152 21.80 8.41 -17.99
N LYS A 153 22.52 7.38 -17.57
CA LYS A 153 23.93 7.18 -17.94
C LYS A 153 24.01 6.72 -19.39
N HIS A 154 24.60 7.52 -20.26
CA HIS A 154 24.83 7.11 -21.63
C HIS A 154 25.93 6.05 -21.69
N LYS A 155 25.60 4.81 -22.02
CA LYS A 155 26.58 3.81 -22.45
C LYS A 155 26.95 4.09 -23.91
N LYS A 156 28.08 4.79 -24.13
CA LYS A 156 28.71 4.82 -25.46
C LYS A 156 29.29 3.44 -25.74
N VAL A 157 28.60 2.63 -26.52
CA VAL A 157 29.12 1.38 -27.06
C VAL A 157 29.87 1.70 -28.36
N ARG A 158 31.18 1.61 -28.37
CA ARG A 158 31.97 1.64 -29.61
C ARG A 158 31.93 0.25 -30.24
N ILE A 159 31.28 0.14 -31.38
CA ILE A 159 31.32 -1.07 -32.22
C ILE A 159 32.60 -0.98 -33.06
N LYS A 160 33.49 -1.95 -32.92
CA LYS A 160 34.60 -2.14 -33.85
C LYS A 160 34.06 -2.76 -35.13
N ILE A 161 34.34 -2.13 -36.26
CA ILE A 161 34.11 -2.70 -37.59
C ILE A 161 35.35 -3.52 -37.91
N GLU A 162 35.18 -4.80 -38.20
CA GLU A 162 36.24 -5.70 -38.72
C GLU A 162 36.37 -5.52 -40.24
#